data_606a60de8550fc6bb3af6e3b747f4fab
#
_entry.id   606a60de8550fc6bb3af6e3b747f4fab
#
_cell.length_a   1.000
_cell.length_b   1.000
_cell.length_c   1.000
_cell.angle_alpha   90.00
_cell.angle_beta   90.00
_cell.angle_gamma   90.00
#
_symmetry.space_group_name_H-M   'P 1'
#
loop_
_entity.id
_entity.type
_entity.pdbx_description
1 polymer ?
#
loop_
_entity_poly.entity_id
_entity_poly.type
_entity_poly.pdbx_seq_one_letter_code
_entity_poly.pdbx_strand_id
1 'polypeptide(L)'
;RLTQEYAPKVRVLEYSGSGIETTFTQGEDACLAAMVPVLPTTDARNLVVVGALPDVVEDQMLSLIDGLGIDTVHVLPSRTIDSDIAVGPNTVFALTQPFLGDTHAALVRRGARHIAAPFPMGEEGTTAWLAALAAEFDVGNATFEGVTEAPRRRARQAVAQAAETLN
;
A
#
# COMPACT_ATOMS: atom_id res chain seq x y z
N ARG A 1 -22.04 16.04 16.45
CA ARG A 1 -23.42 16.13 17.01
C ARG A 1 -24.43 16.39 15.90
N LEU A 2 -24.29 17.52 15.17
CA LEU A 2 -25.23 17.88 14.08
C LEU A 2 -25.29 16.84 12.96
N THR A 3 -24.14 16.24 12.58
CA THR A 3 -24.11 15.22 11.54
C THR A 3 -24.86 13.94 11.93
N GLN A 4 -24.82 13.54 13.21
CA GLN A 4 -25.57 12.38 13.69
C GLN A 4 -27.08 12.62 13.72
N GLU A 5 -27.49 13.88 13.90
CA GLU A 5 -28.90 14.27 13.94
C GLU A 5 -29.51 14.38 12.54
N TYR A 6 -28.80 15.02 11.61
CA TYR A 6 -29.33 15.33 10.27
C TYR A 6 -28.87 14.36 9.17
N ALA A 7 -27.79 13.60 9.39
CA ALA A 7 -27.28 12.64 8.43
C ALA A 7 -26.77 11.36 9.14
N PRO A 8 -27.68 10.55 9.75
CA PRO A 8 -27.30 9.41 10.58
C PRO A 8 -26.57 8.29 9.82
N LYS A 9 -26.64 8.29 8.48
CA LYS A 9 -25.93 7.34 7.61
C LYS A 9 -24.53 7.79 7.22
N VAL A 10 -24.14 9.03 7.55
CA VAL A 10 -22.81 9.58 7.22
C VAL A 10 -21.88 9.31 8.37
N ARG A 11 -20.74 8.68 8.09
CA ARG A 11 -19.62 8.58 9.03
C ARG A 11 -18.77 9.84 8.92
N VAL A 12 -18.49 10.45 10.05
CA VAL A 12 -17.54 11.57 10.14
C VAL A 12 -16.25 11.03 10.72
N LEU A 13 -15.17 11.19 9.97
CA LEU A 13 -13.81 10.94 10.44
C LEU A 13 -13.23 12.26 10.92
N GLU A 14 -12.75 12.28 12.15
CA GLU A 14 -11.98 13.38 12.68
C GLU A 14 -10.51 13.00 12.70
N TYR A 15 -9.67 13.76 12.01
CA TYR A 15 -8.23 13.69 12.15
C TYR A 15 -7.67 15.07 12.45
N SER A 16 -6.60 15.12 13.19
CA SER A 16 -5.95 16.38 13.55
C SER A 16 -4.99 16.78 12.43
N GLY A 17 -5.50 17.47 11.42
CA GLY A 17 -4.69 18.14 10.40
C GLY A 17 -4.74 19.63 10.69
N SER A 18 -3.73 20.17 11.38
CA SER A 18 -3.73 21.59 11.78
C SER A 18 -3.29 22.53 10.66
N GLY A 19 -2.77 21.99 9.54
CA GLY A 19 -2.10 22.77 8.49
C GLY A 19 -0.72 23.31 8.91
N ILE A 20 -0.25 22.89 10.09
CA ILE A 20 1.08 23.21 10.64
C ILE A 20 2.01 22.01 10.51
N GLU A 21 1.49 20.89 10.03
CA GLU A 21 2.29 19.71 9.72
C GLU A 21 3.43 20.10 8.78
N THR A 22 4.62 19.73 9.17
CA THR A 22 5.84 20.12 8.45
C THR A 22 6.02 19.37 7.15
N THR A 23 5.28 18.28 6.94
CA THR A 23 5.39 17.43 5.75
C THR A 23 4.01 16.91 5.30
N PHE A 24 3.85 16.74 4.00
CA PHE A 24 2.68 16.10 3.39
C PHE A 24 2.42 14.69 3.98
N THR A 25 3.49 13.94 4.23
CA THR A 25 3.43 12.57 4.76
C THR A 25 2.81 12.47 6.16
N GLN A 26 2.97 13.48 7.01
CA GLN A 26 2.28 13.51 8.31
C GLN A 26 0.77 13.65 8.16
N GLY A 27 0.31 14.49 7.23
CA GLY A 27 -1.10 14.63 6.93
C GLY A 27 -1.70 13.34 6.35
N GLU A 28 -0.98 12.69 5.46
CA GLU A 28 -1.36 11.39 4.91
C GLU A 28 -1.49 10.34 6.01
N ASP A 29 -0.47 10.17 6.86
CA ASP A 29 -0.47 9.18 7.93
C ASP A 29 -1.65 9.42 8.90
N ALA A 30 -1.87 10.65 9.33
CA ALA A 30 -2.99 10.99 10.21
C ALA A 30 -4.37 10.67 9.57
N CYS A 31 -4.53 10.96 8.27
CA CYS A 31 -5.75 10.65 7.53
C CYS A 31 -5.99 9.14 7.43
N LEU A 32 -4.99 8.38 6.98
CA LEU A 32 -5.09 6.93 6.85
C LEU A 32 -5.30 6.25 8.21
N ALA A 33 -4.59 6.68 9.25
CA ALA A 33 -4.76 6.18 10.61
C ALA A 33 -6.19 6.38 11.14
N ALA A 34 -6.85 7.51 10.79
CA ALA A 34 -8.23 7.77 11.15
C ALA A 34 -9.23 6.91 10.34
N MET A 35 -8.88 6.52 9.11
CA MET A 35 -9.70 5.64 8.28
C MET A 35 -9.71 4.19 8.76
N VAL A 36 -8.57 3.65 9.17
CA VAL A 36 -8.42 2.23 9.53
C VAL A 36 -9.46 1.73 10.56
N PRO A 37 -9.78 2.44 11.66
CA PRO A 37 -10.75 1.96 12.64
C PRO A 37 -12.17 1.78 12.11
N VAL A 38 -12.53 2.45 11.02
CA VAL A 38 -13.89 2.41 10.44
C VAL A 38 -14.02 1.49 9.24
N LEU A 39 -12.93 0.89 8.79
CA LEU A 39 -12.97 -0.14 7.75
C LEU A 39 -13.77 -1.36 8.22
N PRO A 40 -14.47 -2.07 7.35
CA PRO A 40 -15.09 -3.36 7.65
C PRO A 40 -14.07 -4.36 8.22
N THR A 41 -14.55 -5.34 8.98
CA THR A 41 -13.73 -6.45 9.47
C THR A 41 -13.89 -7.67 8.56
N THR A 42 -12.82 -8.41 8.35
CA THR A 42 -12.82 -9.66 7.58
C THR A 42 -11.96 -10.72 8.25
N ASP A 43 -12.35 -11.97 8.10
CA ASP A 43 -11.51 -13.13 8.43
C ASP A 43 -10.85 -13.73 7.17
N ALA A 44 -11.17 -13.21 6.00
CA ALA A 44 -10.52 -13.62 4.76
C ALA A 44 -9.05 -13.14 4.71
N ARG A 45 -8.19 -14.00 4.14
CA ARG A 45 -6.80 -13.60 3.85
C ARG A 45 -6.79 -12.60 2.70
N ASN A 46 -6.18 -11.45 2.90
CA ASN A 46 -6.01 -10.42 1.89
C ASN A 46 -4.71 -9.65 2.09
N LEU A 47 -4.25 -9.00 1.02
CA LEU A 47 -3.14 -8.07 1.03
C LEU A 47 -3.68 -6.63 0.98
N VAL A 48 -3.20 -5.77 1.86
CA VAL A 48 -3.44 -4.33 1.78
C VAL A 48 -2.12 -3.62 1.51
N VAL A 49 -2.00 -2.99 0.35
CA VAL A 49 -0.90 -2.08 0.00
C VAL A 49 -1.24 -0.70 0.55
N VAL A 50 -0.35 -0.13 1.36
CA VAL A 50 -0.65 1.08 2.14
C VAL A 50 0.27 2.23 1.75
N GLY A 51 -0.33 3.34 1.38
CA GLY A 51 0.31 4.60 0.99
C GLY A 51 -0.21 5.10 -0.36
N ALA A 52 -0.38 6.42 -0.48
CA ALA A 52 -0.85 7.04 -1.70
C ALA A 52 0.20 6.92 -2.81
N LEU A 53 -0.22 6.40 -3.93
CA LEU A 53 0.59 6.26 -5.13
C LEU A 53 -0.08 7.03 -6.29
N PRO A 54 0.70 7.59 -7.24
CA PRO A 54 0.13 8.03 -8.51
C PRO A 54 -0.55 6.88 -9.23
N ASP A 55 -1.69 7.12 -9.87
CA ASP A 55 -2.52 6.09 -10.51
C ASP A 55 -1.73 5.15 -11.43
N VAL A 56 -0.82 5.71 -12.25
CA VAL A 56 0.03 4.92 -13.16
C VAL A 56 0.96 3.97 -12.40
N VAL A 57 1.49 4.41 -11.26
CA VAL A 57 2.38 3.58 -10.43
C VAL A 57 1.60 2.49 -9.73
N GLU A 58 0.43 2.83 -9.20
CA GLU A 58 -0.48 1.87 -8.57
C GLU A 58 -0.91 0.78 -9.56
N ASP A 59 -1.34 1.14 -10.77
CA ASP A 59 -1.72 0.20 -11.82
C ASP A 59 -0.58 -0.76 -12.18
N GLN A 60 0.65 -0.24 -12.29
CA GLN A 60 1.83 -1.06 -12.57
C GLN A 60 2.15 -2.01 -11.42
N MET A 61 2.06 -1.55 -10.17
CA MET A 61 2.29 -2.39 -8.99
C MET A 61 1.22 -3.48 -8.87
N LEU A 62 -0.05 -3.13 -9.05
CA LEU A 62 -1.15 -4.10 -9.03
C LEU A 62 -0.99 -5.14 -10.15
N SER A 63 -0.59 -4.74 -11.35
CA SER A 63 -0.30 -5.67 -12.45
C SER A 63 0.85 -6.64 -12.13
N LEU A 64 1.89 -6.19 -11.41
CA LEU A 64 2.97 -7.08 -10.97
C LEU A 64 2.50 -8.05 -9.89
N ILE A 65 1.71 -7.59 -8.94
CA ILE A 65 1.15 -8.42 -7.86
C ILE A 65 0.19 -9.46 -8.42
N ASP A 66 -0.67 -9.08 -9.36
CA ASP A 66 -1.56 -10.00 -10.10
C ASP A 66 -0.75 -11.07 -10.86
N GLY A 67 0.31 -10.66 -11.54
CA GLY A 67 1.23 -11.58 -12.21
C GLY A 67 1.92 -12.58 -11.26
N LEU A 68 2.08 -12.24 -9.98
CA LEU A 68 2.55 -13.15 -8.94
C LEU A 68 1.48 -14.15 -8.49
N GLY A 69 0.23 -14.01 -8.92
CA GLY A 69 -0.90 -14.84 -8.51
C GLY A 69 -1.46 -14.49 -7.14
N ILE A 70 -1.33 -13.23 -6.70
CA ILE A 70 -1.90 -12.74 -5.45
C ILE A 70 -3.22 -12.05 -5.78
N ASP A 71 -4.34 -12.76 -5.59
CA ASP A 71 -5.65 -12.37 -6.15
C ASP A 71 -6.41 -11.34 -5.30
N THR A 72 -6.26 -11.37 -3.97
CA THR A 72 -7.05 -10.50 -3.07
C THR A 72 -6.19 -9.35 -2.59
N VAL A 73 -6.12 -8.29 -3.41
CA VAL A 73 -5.30 -7.11 -3.14
C VAL A 73 -6.15 -5.86 -3.08
N HIS A 74 -5.93 -5.06 -2.07
CA HIS A 74 -6.54 -3.74 -1.90
C HIS A 74 -5.46 -2.68 -1.71
N VAL A 75 -5.76 -1.45 -2.10
CA VAL A 75 -4.88 -0.28 -1.87
C VAL A 75 -5.56 0.68 -0.90
N LEU A 76 -4.83 1.11 0.11
CA LEU A 76 -5.27 2.11 1.07
C LEU A 76 -4.36 3.35 0.99
N PRO A 77 -4.88 4.52 0.59
CA PRO A 77 -6.29 4.85 0.30
C PRO A 77 -6.77 4.26 -1.02
N SER A 78 -8.05 3.90 -1.09
CA SER A 78 -8.66 3.47 -2.36
C SER A 78 -8.95 4.64 -3.28
N ARG A 79 -8.78 4.44 -4.56
CA ARG A 79 -9.21 5.39 -5.61
C ARG A 79 -10.72 5.41 -5.85
N THR A 80 -11.43 4.41 -5.36
CA THR A 80 -12.88 4.28 -5.55
C THR A 80 -13.63 4.40 -4.22
N ILE A 81 -14.82 5.02 -4.26
CA ILE A 81 -15.67 5.20 -3.09
C ILE A 81 -16.26 3.87 -2.61
N ASP A 82 -16.52 2.95 -3.53
CA ASP A 82 -17.14 1.64 -3.28
C ASP A 82 -16.10 0.53 -3.06
N SER A 83 -14.96 0.87 -2.46
CA SER A 83 -13.93 -0.14 -2.22
C SER A 83 -14.31 -1.09 -1.09
N ASP A 84 -14.12 -2.38 -1.32
CA ASP A 84 -14.39 -3.46 -0.37
C ASP A 84 -13.21 -3.70 0.60
N ILE A 85 -12.41 -2.67 0.91
CA ILE A 85 -11.28 -2.82 1.83
C ILE A 85 -11.81 -3.23 3.20
N ALA A 86 -11.43 -4.42 3.64
CA ALA A 86 -11.70 -4.93 4.96
C ALA A 86 -10.40 -5.39 5.63
N VAL A 87 -10.28 -5.19 6.93
CA VAL A 87 -9.05 -5.46 7.68
C VAL A 87 -9.37 -6.32 8.90
N GLY A 88 -8.62 -7.40 9.07
CA GLY A 88 -8.78 -8.32 10.19
C GLY A 88 -7.55 -9.19 10.46
N PRO A 89 -7.68 -10.25 11.28
CA PRO A 89 -6.53 -11.04 11.76
C PRO A 89 -5.75 -11.76 10.66
N ASN A 90 -6.39 -12.07 9.54
CA ASN A 90 -5.76 -12.73 8.39
C ASN A 90 -5.32 -11.76 7.30
N THR A 91 -5.48 -10.45 7.52
CA THR A 91 -4.95 -9.40 6.65
C THR A 91 -3.44 -9.30 6.83
N VAL A 92 -2.71 -9.29 5.71
CA VAL A 92 -1.33 -8.84 5.68
C VAL A 92 -1.24 -7.49 4.99
N PHE A 93 -0.31 -6.63 5.39
CA PHE A 93 -0.15 -5.33 4.76
C PHE A 93 1.31 -4.98 4.50
N ALA A 94 1.55 -4.26 3.42
CA ALA A 94 2.86 -3.75 3.03
C ALA A 94 2.81 -2.24 2.81
N LEU A 95 3.78 -1.53 3.37
CA LEU A 95 3.90 -0.09 3.22
C LEU A 95 4.64 0.27 1.93
N THR A 96 4.23 1.34 1.28
CA THR A 96 4.93 1.89 0.11
C THR A 96 5.89 3.02 0.46
N GLN A 97 5.84 3.51 1.70
CA GLN A 97 6.70 4.60 2.20
C GLN A 97 6.93 4.50 3.72
N PRO A 98 8.03 5.07 4.25
CA PRO A 98 8.46 4.88 5.64
C PRO A 98 7.67 5.70 6.68
N PHE A 99 6.85 6.66 6.27
CA PHE A 99 6.31 7.70 7.14
C PHE A 99 4.87 7.44 7.60
N LEU A 100 4.41 6.18 7.58
CA LEU A 100 3.05 5.75 7.91
C LEU A 100 2.99 5.03 9.27
N GLY A 101 3.59 5.62 10.31
CA GLY A 101 3.74 5.01 11.62
C GLY A 101 2.42 4.83 12.37
N ASP A 102 1.54 5.84 12.35
CA ASP A 102 0.24 5.80 13.01
C ASP A 102 -0.73 4.86 12.28
N THR A 103 -0.70 4.86 10.94
CA THR A 103 -1.44 3.93 10.09
C THR A 103 -1.01 2.50 10.33
N HIS A 104 0.31 2.23 10.38
CA HIS A 104 0.85 0.93 10.75
C HIS A 104 0.31 0.46 12.11
N ALA A 105 0.42 1.32 13.14
CA ALA A 105 -0.09 0.99 14.46
C ALA A 105 -1.60 0.74 14.49
N ALA A 106 -2.37 1.49 13.69
CA ALA A 106 -3.82 1.29 13.57
C ALA A 106 -4.17 -0.06 12.92
N LEU A 107 -3.46 -0.46 11.87
CA LEU A 107 -3.64 -1.76 11.21
C LEU A 107 -3.28 -2.94 12.14
N VAL A 108 -2.18 -2.82 12.86
CA VAL A 108 -1.77 -3.83 13.87
C VAL A 108 -2.82 -3.97 14.98
N ARG A 109 -3.40 -2.88 15.46
CA ARG A 109 -4.51 -2.92 16.43
C ARG A 109 -5.76 -3.64 15.91
N ARG A 110 -5.96 -3.66 14.59
CA ARG A 110 -7.03 -4.43 13.91
C ARG A 110 -6.69 -5.91 13.74
N GLY A 111 -5.51 -6.32 14.16
CA GLY A 111 -5.01 -7.69 14.03
C GLY A 111 -4.25 -7.98 12.75
N ALA A 112 -4.12 -7.01 11.85
CA ALA A 112 -3.37 -7.19 10.60
C ALA A 112 -1.87 -7.31 10.87
N ARG A 113 -1.16 -8.08 10.02
CA ARG A 113 0.26 -8.34 10.13
C ARG A 113 1.06 -7.58 9.06
N HIS A 114 2.08 -6.88 9.49
CA HIS A 114 2.99 -6.16 8.59
C HIS A 114 3.96 -7.13 7.88
N ILE A 115 4.08 -6.98 6.57
CA ILE A 115 5.14 -7.60 5.79
C ILE A 115 6.34 -6.66 5.83
N ALA A 116 7.37 -7.04 6.58
CA ALA A 116 8.60 -6.26 6.67
C ALA A 116 9.37 -6.33 5.34
N ALA A 117 9.47 -5.21 4.64
CA ALA A 117 10.14 -5.11 3.35
C ALA A 117 10.80 -3.72 3.21
N PRO A 118 11.86 -3.58 2.41
CA PRO A 118 12.31 -2.26 1.96
C PRO A 118 11.19 -1.56 1.19
N PHE A 119 11.21 -0.23 1.16
CA PHE A 119 10.20 0.50 0.37
C PHE A 119 10.46 0.36 -1.13
N PRO A 120 9.40 0.34 -1.96
CA PRO A 120 9.51 0.10 -3.40
C PRO A 120 10.03 1.33 -4.15
N MET A 121 11.27 1.72 -3.86
CA MET A 121 11.97 2.81 -4.52
C MET A 121 13.08 2.27 -5.43
N GLY A 122 13.02 2.64 -6.71
CA GLY A 122 13.95 2.16 -7.71
C GLY A 122 13.82 0.66 -8.02
N GLU A 123 14.72 0.15 -8.85
CA GLU A 123 14.68 -1.27 -9.27
C GLU A 123 14.92 -2.22 -8.09
N GLU A 124 15.93 -1.95 -7.30
CA GLU A 124 16.34 -2.83 -6.20
C GLU A 124 15.29 -2.84 -5.08
N GLY A 125 14.84 -1.66 -4.62
CA GLY A 125 13.83 -1.55 -3.56
C GLY A 125 12.50 -2.16 -3.98
N THR A 126 12.03 -1.91 -5.21
CA THR A 126 10.79 -2.51 -5.73
C THR A 126 10.91 -4.03 -5.86
N THR A 127 12.05 -4.54 -6.32
CA THR A 127 12.27 -5.98 -6.41
C THR A 127 12.27 -6.65 -5.04
N ALA A 128 12.95 -6.07 -4.05
CA ALA A 128 12.99 -6.59 -2.69
C ALA A 128 11.62 -6.52 -2.00
N TRP A 129 10.85 -5.47 -2.25
CA TRP A 129 9.48 -5.33 -1.76
C TRP A 129 8.56 -6.41 -2.34
N LEU A 130 8.59 -6.62 -3.67
CA LEU A 130 7.84 -7.69 -4.32
C LEU A 130 8.29 -9.09 -3.87
N ALA A 131 9.59 -9.29 -3.61
CA ALA A 131 10.10 -10.56 -3.10
C ALA A 131 9.56 -10.87 -1.69
N ALA A 132 9.39 -9.87 -0.84
CA ALA A 132 8.78 -10.06 0.46
C ALA A 132 7.28 -10.45 0.35
N LEU A 133 6.54 -9.86 -0.59
CA LEU A 133 5.16 -10.29 -0.90
C LEU A 133 5.14 -11.73 -1.42
N ALA A 134 6.02 -12.04 -2.38
CA ALA A 134 6.12 -13.39 -2.95
C ALA A 134 6.40 -14.46 -1.89
N ALA A 135 7.30 -14.17 -0.95
CA ALA A 135 7.60 -15.05 0.18
C ALA A 135 6.40 -15.24 1.12
N GLU A 136 5.64 -14.16 1.39
CA GLU A 136 4.44 -14.22 2.23
C GLU A 136 3.32 -15.07 1.61
N PHE A 137 3.22 -15.05 0.28
CA PHE A 137 2.17 -15.77 -0.45
C PHE A 137 2.66 -17.08 -1.10
N ASP A 138 3.82 -17.57 -0.71
CA ASP A 138 4.40 -18.85 -1.20
C ASP A 138 4.58 -18.90 -2.73
N VAL A 139 4.88 -17.75 -3.35
CA VAL A 139 5.11 -17.65 -4.79
C VAL A 139 6.44 -18.28 -5.16
N GLY A 140 6.41 -19.22 -6.11
CA GLY A 140 7.62 -19.89 -6.56
C GLY A 140 8.60 -18.97 -7.31
N ASN A 141 9.90 -19.22 -7.17
CA ASN A 141 10.97 -18.42 -7.80
C ASN A 141 10.80 -18.27 -9.31
N ALA A 142 10.35 -19.30 -10.01
CA ALA A 142 10.17 -19.23 -11.46
C ALA A 142 9.09 -18.22 -11.87
N THR A 143 7.97 -18.15 -11.13
CA THR A 143 6.92 -17.16 -11.30
C THR A 143 7.45 -15.77 -10.99
N PHE A 144 8.12 -15.62 -9.85
CA PHE A 144 8.69 -14.33 -9.45
C PHE A 144 9.65 -13.75 -10.50
N GLU A 145 10.63 -14.54 -10.95
CA GLU A 145 11.57 -14.11 -12.00
C GLU A 145 10.85 -13.83 -13.33
N GLY A 146 9.90 -14.66 -13.72
CA GLY A 146 9.11 -14.45 -14.94
C GLY A 146 8.37 -13.12 -14.96
N VAL A 147 7.81 -12.71 -13.81
CA VAL A 147 7.08 -11.45 -13.67
C VAL A 147 8.02 -10.24 -13.57
N THR A 148 9.13 -10.36 -12.84
CA THR A 148 9.96 -9.21 -12.46
C THR A 148 11.12 -8.93 -13.43
N GLU A 149 11.62 -9.92 -14.20
CA GLU A 149 12.80 -9.75 -15.06
C GLU A 149 12.68 -8.62 -16.07
N ALA A 150 11.57 -8.56 -16.81
CA ALA A 150 11.41 -7.56 -17.86
C ALA A 150 11.28 -6.12 -17.31
N PRO A 151 10.50 -5.84 -16.26
CA PRO A 151 10.46 -4.53 -15.59
C PRO A 151 11.83 -4.13 -15.02
N ARG A 152 12.55 -5.04 -14.35
CA ARG A 152 13.89 -4.79 -13.80
C ARG A 152 14.89 -4.40 -14.89
N ARG A 153 14.89 -5.13 -16.02
CA ARG A 153 15.73 -4.81 -17.15
C ARG A 153 15.45 -3.43 -17.72
N ARG A 154 14.16 -3.07 -17.91
CA ARG A 154 13.77 -1.72 -18.38
C ARG A 154 14.23 -0.62 -17.42
N ALA A 155 14.06 -0.80 -16.12
CA ALA A 155 14.48 0.15 -15.12
C ALA A 155 16.00 0.39 -15.14
N ARG A 156 16.80 -0.70 -15.19
CA ARG A 156 18.27 -0.60 -15.31
C ARG A 156 18.71 0.11 -16.58
N GLN A 157 18.07 -0.19 -17.70
CA GLN A 157 18.37 0.48 -18.98
C GLN A 157 18.08 1.98 -18.91
N ALA A 158 16.95 2.39 -18.32
CA ALA A 158 16.60 3.79 -18.17
C ALA A 158 17.61 4.55 -17.30
N VAL A 159 18.05 3.95 -16.21
CA VAL A 159 19.10 4.54 -15.35
C VAL A 159 20.42 4.67 -16.08
N ALA A 160 20.85 3.63 -16.82
CA ALA A 160 22.09 3.67 -17.60
C ALA A 160 22.06 4.78 -18.67
N GLN A 161 20.95 4.90 -19.42
CA GLN A 161 20.77 5.97 -20.42
C GLN A 161 20.80 7.37 -19.79
N ALA A 162 20.16 7.55 -18.63
CA ALA A 162 20.19 8.82 -17.92
C ALA A 162 21.62 9.18 -17.47
N ALA A 163 22.39 8.21 -16.98
CA ALA A 163 23.77 8.41 -16.55
C ALA A 163 24.68 8.81 -17.73
N GLU A 164 24.50 8.21 -18.91
CA GLU A 164 25.24 8.60 -20.14
C GLU A 164 24.93 10.04 -20.59
N THR A 165 23.73 10.53 -20.35
CA THR A 165 23.30 11.87 -20.76
C THR A 165 23.86 12.96 -19.82
N LEU A 166 24.17 12.60 -18.57
CA LEU A 166 24.66 13.52 -17.55
C LEU A 166 26.21 13.64 -17.50
N ASN A 167 26.93 12.78 -18.20
CA ASN A 167 28.40 12.79 -18.34
C ASN A 167 28.82 13.43 -19.68
#